data_8612271e1add71d2fa9e42b512db6916
#
_entry.id   8612271e1add71d2fa9e42b512db6916
#
_cell.length_a   1.000
_cell.length_b   1.000
_cell.length_c   1.000
_cell.angle_alpha   90.00
_cell.angle_beta   90.00
_cell.angle_gamma   90.00
#
_symmetry.space_group_name_H-M   'P 1'
#
loop_
_entity.id
_entity.type
_entity.pdbx_description
1 polymer ?
#
loop_
_entity_poly.entity_id
_entity_poly.type
_entity_poly.pdbx_seq_one_letter_code
_entity_poly.pdbx_strand_id
1 'polypeptide(L)'
;MTFKIVFNLYPYQNSILLPSANVVQLSKDGQLSHLVQRATPATIGAYNLIPSQTELRLFELIELLSPKSLEAKYKQPKAKTWPTLAQLLADTSTKPVVERLIFSKLDVFLSEITQHQFPLTLDAEHKTLAKDVLVHCSEADLLPHLFFKKTPGAGIEYRLRLGTETKHWNICDHDVNPVTNTDPAWILDGHTLYRVSGINGNMVKPFRQKDTILIPPDKARVYFRQFIAKSIRRSHVEAEGFRVEKAEQLQVTRLEVIENVLEKRWLLKPVFEYEGAEFALGERRDRVTSMDVPENDEAEIIVYLICRNPSAEQEKTGILRDLGLIESNYLFAPNTETRLDELLRWIALNRVRLEASGFLIIAPQVEGKTISLLTGELKLQSQAEGDWFDVHGQVQMGAHTFPFQRLLPHLRRHDPYFLLPDG
;
A
#
# COMPACT_ATOMS: atom_id res chain seq x y z
N MET A 1 33.17 -35.62 -10.16
CA MET A 1 31.98 -34.99 -10.77
C MET A 1 31.46 -33.99 -9.78
N THR A 2 31.22 -32.79 -10.22
CA THR A 2 30.70 -31.69 -9.37
C THR A 2 29.22 -31.43 -9.72
N PHE A 3 28.41 -31.19 -8.72
CA PHE A 3 26.98 -30.99 -8.88
C PHE A 3 26.54 -29.63 -8.28
N LYS A 4 25.41 -29.11 -8.74
CA LYS A 4 24.79 -27.87 -8.23
C LYS A 4 23.28 -28.05 -8.15
N ILE A 5 22.65 -27.36 -7.19
CA ILE A 5 21.19 -27.22 -7.12
C ILE A 5 20.82 -26.16 -8.14
N VAL A 6 19.85 -26.48 -8.99
CA VAL A 6 19.27 -25.57 -9.98
C VAL A 6 17.75 -25.57 -9.79
N PHE A 7 17.17 -24.41 -9.62
CA PHE A 7 15.74 -24.26 -9.49
C PHE A 7 15.08 -24.29 -10.86
N ASN A 8 13.81 -24.63 -10.92
CA ASN A 8 13.09 -24.80 -12.17
C ASN A 8 11.64 -24.37 -12.05
N LEU A 9 11.11 -23.75 -13.10
CA LEU A 9 9.69 -23.53 -13.29
C LEU A 9 9.18 -24.51 -14.33
N TYR A 10 8.14 -25.25 -14.03
CA TYR A 10 7.52 -26.17 -14.98
C TYR A 10 6.03 -25.84 -15.17
N PRO A 11 5.49 -25.98 -16.40
CA PRO A 11 4.09 -25.72 -16.66
C PRO A 11 3.21 -26.80 -16.05
N TYR A 12 2.21 -26.39 -15.29
CA TYR A 12 1.17 -27.26 -14.78
C TYR A 12 -0.10 -27.02 -15.60
N GLN A 13 -0.48 -28.03 -16.41
CA GLN A 13 -1.66 -28.00 -17.30
C GLN A 13 -1.73 -26.76 -18.20
N ASN A 14 -0.60 -26.29 -18.70
CA ASN A 14 -0.45 -25.12 -19.58
C ASN A 14 -1.06 -23.80 -19.06
N SER A 15 -1.38 -23.73 -17.77
CA SER A 15 -2.04 -22.55 -17.20
C SER A 15 -1.24 -21.81 -16.14
N ILE A 16 -0.40 -22.53 -15.38
CA ILE A 16 0.34 -21.99 -14.25
C ILE A 16 1.74 -22.60 -14.23
N LEU A 17 2.76 -21.81 -13.90
CA LEU A 17 4.09 -22.31 -13.62
C LEU A 17 4.20 -22.67 -12.14
N LEU A 18 4.73 -23.86 -11.84
CA LEU A 18 5.02 -24.30 -10.49
C LEU A 18 6.53 -24.49 -10.31
N PRO A 19 7.09 -24.23 -9.12
CA PRO A 19 8.49 -24.36 -8.88
C PRO A 19 8.89 -25.81 -8.57
N SER A 20 10.11 -26.16 -8.95
CA SER A 20 10.80 -27.38 -8.57
C SER A 20 12.29 -27.11 -8.45
N ALA A 21 13.06 -28.12 -8.04
CA ALA A 21 14.52 -28.04 -8.03
C ALA A 21 15.13 -29.34 -8.55
N ASN A 22 16.31 -29.22 -9.17
CA ASN A 22 17.01 -30.31 -9.79
C ASN A 22 18.48 -30.31 -9.36
N VAL A 23 19.05 -31.49 -9.26
CA VAL A 23 20.50 -31.67 -9.20
C VAL A 23 21.04 -31.69 -10.62
N VAL A 24 21.93 -30.77 -10.93
CA VAL A 24 22.55 -30.62 -12.24
C VAL A 24 24.05 -30.90 -12.12
N GLN A 25 24.57 -31.70 -13.04
CA GLN A 25 25.98 -31.96 -13.15
C GLN A 25 26.70 -30.75 -13.76
N LEU A 26 27.88 -30.39 -13.25
CA LEU A 26 28.73 -29.38 -13.87
C LEU A 26 29.70 -30.03 -14.85
N SER A 27 29.96 -29.35 -15.96
CA SER A 27 31.04 -29.72 -16.90
C SER A 27 32.43 -29.51 -16.26
N LYS A 28 33.49 -29.92 -16.94
CA LYS A 28 34.87 -29.68 -16.48
C LYS A 28 35.19 -28.18 -16.34
N ASP A 29 34.51 -27.35 -17.11
CA ASP A 29 34.67 -25.89 -17.12
C ASP A 29 33.70 -25.17 -16.12
N GLY A 30 33.03 -25.96 -15.26
CA GLY A 30 32.10 -25.41 -14.25
C GLY A 30 30.75 -24.97 -14.77
N GLN A 31 30.43 -25.19 -16.04
CA GLN A 31 29.13 -24.82 -16.61
C GLN A 31 28.06 -25.87 -16.31
N LEU A 32 26.79 -25.42 -16.24
CA LEU A 32 25.64 -26.29 -16.06
C LEU A 32 25.55 -27.27 -17.26
N SER A 33 25.45 -28.56 -16.95
CA SER A 33 25.32 -29.63 -17.93
C SER A 33 23.96 -30.33 -17.77
N HIS A 34 23.94 -31.65 -17.75
CA HIS A 34 22.71 -32.43 -17.72
C HIS A 34 22.05 -32.47 -16.36
N LEU A 35 20.73 -32.42 -16.41
CA LEU A 35 19.84 -32.66 -15.27
C LEU A 35 19.98 -34.13 -14.86
N VAL A 36 20.28 -34.39 -13.58
CA VAL A 36 20.52 -35.74 -13.05
C VAL A 36 19.27 -36.28 -12.39
N GLN A 37 18.71 -35.54 -11.45
CA GLN A 37 17.47 -35.95 -10.77
C GLN A 37 16.82 -34.75 -10.07
N ARG A 38 15.59 -34.93 -9.60
CA ARG A 38 14.89 -33.93 -8.78
C ARG A 38 15.61 -33.74 -7.46
N ALA A 39 15.90 -32.50 -7.11
CA ALA A 39 16.48 -32.10 -5.84
C ALA A 39 15.40 -31.96 -4.75
N THR A 40 15.65 -32.59 -3.62
CA THR A 40 14.90 -32.39 -2.38
C THR A 40 15.90 -32.41 -1.22
N PRO A 41 15.57 -31.92 -0.03
CA PRO A 41 16.46 -31.99 1.14
C PRO A 41 16.96 -33.42 1.44
N ALA A 42 16.17 -34.45 1.11
CA ALA A 42 16.51 -35.83 1.32
C ALA A 42 17.48 -36.39 0.24
N THR A 43 17.43 -35.88 -1.00
CA THR A 43 18.17 -36.44 -2.13
C THR A 43 19.52 -35.77 -2.39
N ILE A 44 19.67 -34.48 -2.03
CA ILE A 44 20.89 -33.71 -2.32
C ILE A 44 22.13 -34.18 -1.58
N GLY A 45 21.96 -34.80 -0.40
CA GLY A 45 23.07 -35.39 0.37
C GLY A 45 23.87 -36.48 -0.39
N ALA A 46 23.21 -37.24 -1.28
CA ALA A 46 23.86 -38.23 -2.13
C ALA A 46 24.87 -37.62 -3.13
N TYR A 47 24.82 -36.32 -3.35
CA TYR A 47 25.72 -35.57 -4.25
C TYR A 47 26.68 -34.66 -3.48
N ASN A 48 26.82 -34.85 -2.17
CA ASN A 48 27.61 -33.99 -1.28
C ASN A 48 27.24 -32.49 -1.35
N LEU A 49 25.98 -32.20 -1.60
CA LEU A 49 25.45 -30.84 -1.62
C LEU A 49 24.91 -30.47 -0.23
N ILE A 50 25.39 -29.35 0.29
CA ILE A 50 24.92 -28.76 1.58
C ILE A 50 24.15 -27.52 1.22
N PRO A 51 22.82 -27.51 1.42
CA PRO A 51 21.99 -26.33 1.08
C PRO A 51 22.22 -25.19 2.09
N SER A 52 22.26 -23.99 1.60
CA SER A 52 22.20 -22.77 2.41
C SER A 52 20.82 -22.62 3.07
N GLN A 53 20.72 -21.72 4.06
CA GLN A 53 19.43 -21.44 4.72
C GLN A 53 18.38 -20.92 3.71
N THR A 54 18.79 -20.10 2.75
CA THR A 54 17.92 -19.62 1.68
C THR A 54 17.44 -20.75 0.77
N GLU A 55 18.32 -21.67 0.38
CA GLU A 55 17.93 -22.84 -0.41
C GLU A 55 16.97 -23.76 0.34
N LEU A 56 17.13 -23.94 1.66
CA LEU A 56 16.17 -24.68 2.49
C LEU A 56 14.79 -24.00 2.47
N ARG A 57 14.73 -22.69 2.60
CA ARG A 57 13.47 -21.92 2.48
C ARG A 57 12.83 -22.05 1.10
N LEU A 58 13.64 -22.08 0.03
CA LEU A 58 13.15 -22.33 -1.33
C LEU A 58 12.57 -23.75 -1.46
N PHE A 59 13.17 -24.75 -0.85
CA PHE A 59 12.60 -26.11 -0.81
C PHE A 59 11.27 -26.17 -0.06
N GLU A 60 11.11 -25.42 1.03
CA GLU A 60 9.83 -25.32 1.75
C GLU A 60 8.75 -24.69 0.86
N LEU A 61 9.09 -23.65 0.08
CA LEU A 61 8.16 -23.03 -0.88
C LEU A 61 7.78 -24.00 -2.01
N ILE A 62 8.74 -24.77 -2.53
CA ILE A 62 8.51 -25.82 -3.54
C ILE A 62 7.54 -26.87 -3.01
N GLU A 63 7.75 -27.37 -1.78
CA GLU A 63 6.86 -28.35 -1.17
C GLU A 63 5.46 -27.77 -0.92
N LEU A 64 5.37 -26.52 -0.44
CA LEU A 64 4.11 -25.84 -0.23
C LEU A 64 3.31 -25.66 -1.54
N LEU A 65 4.01 -25.40 -2.65
CA LEU A 65 3.44 -25.23 -3.98
C LEU A 65 3.33 -26.54 -4.77
N SER A 66 3.70 -27.68 -4.20
CA SER A 66 3.51 -28.97 -4.85
C SER A 66 2.02 -29.28 -5.05
N PRO A 67 1.62 -29.90 -6.17
CA PRO A 67 0.21 -30.28 -6.40
C PRO A 67 -0.39 -31.03 -5.21
N LYS A 68 0.36 -31.97 -4.63
CA LYS A 68 -0.06 -32.76 -3.47
C LYS A 68 -0.35 -31.90 -2.23
N SER A 69 0.50 -30.93 -1.93
CA SER A 69 0.31 -30.02 -0.77
C SER A 69 -0.84 -29.05 -1.00
N LEU A 70 -1.00 -28.54 -2.22
CA LEU A 70 -2.13 -27.69 -2.60
C LEU A 70 -3.45 -28.44 -2.51
N GLU A 71 -3.54 -29.66 -3.05
CA GLU A 71 -4.72 -30.51 -2.93
C GLU A 71 -5.06 -30.83 -1.48
N ALA A 72 -4.05 -31.15 -0.65
CA ALA A 72 -4.23 -31.44 0.76
C ALA A 72 -4.88 -30.29 1.54
N LYS A 73 -4.58 -29.05 1.17
CA LYS A 73 -5.13 -27.85 1.81
C LYS A 73 -6.63 -27.65 1.59
N TYR A 74 -7.16 -28.17 0.48
CA TYR A 74 -8.57 -28.05 0.09
C TYR A 74 -9.37 -29.35 0.35
N LYS A 75 -8.83 -30.27 1.16
CA LYS A 75 -9.53 -31.47 1.60
C LYS A 75 -10.75 -31.11 2.42
N GLN A 76 -11.91 -31.64 2.03
CA GLN A 76 -13.12 -31.57 2.85
C GLN A 76 -13.20 -32.81 3.75
N PRO A 77 -13.36 -32.69 5.07
CA PRO A 77 -13.29 -33.82 6.02
C PRO A 77 -14.32 -34.96 5.76
N LYS A 78 -15.40 -34.67 5.03
CA LYS A 78 -16.50 -35.62 4.77
C LYS A 78 -16.59 -36.06 3.30
N ALA A 79 -15.69 -35.59 2.40
CA ALA A 79 -15.76 -35.99 1.00
C ALA A 79 -15.10 -37.34 0.75
N LYS A 80 -15.77 -38.21 -0.02
CA LYS A 80 -15.23 -39.54 -0.43
C LYS A 80 -14.08 -39.41 -1.41
N THR A 81 -14.03 -38.37 -2.20
CA THR A 81 -12.97 -38.03 -3.16
C THR A 81 -12.54 -36.58 -2.98
N TRP A 82 -11.25 -36.34 -3.13
CA TRP A 82 -10.71 -34.99 -3.00
C TRP A 82 -10.45 -34.39 -4.38
N PRO A 83 -10.69 -33.09 -4.55
CA PRO A 83 -10.44 -32.45 -5.82
C PRO A 83 -8.94 -32.42 -6.10
N THR A 84 -8.54 -32.76 -7.31
CA THR A 84 -7.18 -32.56 -7.80
C THR A 84 -6.93 -31.07 -8.01
N LEU A 85 -5.65 -30.66 -8.01
CA LEU A 85 -5.28 -29.26 -8.30
C LEU A 85 -5.86 -28.81 -9.66
N ALA A 86 -5.92 -29.73 -10.65
CA ALA A 86 -6.55 -29.49 -11.93
C ALA A 86 -8.03 -29.11 -11.82
N GLN A 87 -8.77 -29.86 -11.03
CA GLN A 87 -10.19 -29.58 -10.77
C GLN A 87 -10.39 -28.26 -10.02
N LEU A 88 -9.55 -27.97 -9.02
CA LEU A 88 -9.57 -26.71 -8.29
C LEU A 88 -9.30 -25.49 -9.18
N LEU A 89 -8.43 -25.63 -10.18
CA LEU A 89 -8.11 -24.57 -11.16
C LEU A 89 -9.15 -24.48 -12.29
N ALA A 90 -9.94 -25.53 -12.53
CA ALA A 90 -11.03 -25.50 -13.50
C ALA A 90 -12.33 -24.90 -12.94
N ASP A 91 -12.54 -24.99 -11.62
CA ASP A 91 -13.74 -24.49 -10.96
C ASP A 91 -13.67 -22.96 -10.76
N THR A 92 -14.68 -22.24 -11.26
CA THR A 92 -14.73 -20.77 -11.24
C THR A 92 -14.77 -20.17 -9.85
N SER A 93 -15.24 -20.92 -8.85
CA SER A 93 -15.33 -20.44 -7.45
C SER A 93 -14.03 -20.62 -6.68
N THR A 94 -13.32 -21.72 -6.88
CA THR A 94 -12.08 -22.04 -6.18
C THR A 94 -10.85 -21.50 -6.88
N LYS A 95 -10.84 -21.42 -8.20
CA LYS A 95 -9.73 -20.93 -9.01
C LYS A 95 -9.11 -19.63 -8.51
N PRO A 96 -9.86 -18.53 -8.26
CA PRO A 96 -9.26 -17.27 -7.84
C PRO A 96 -8.53 -17.36 -6.50
N VAL A 97 -9.02 -18.21 -5.60
CA VAL A 97 -8.43 -18.41 -4.27
C VAL A 97 -7.14 -19.22 -4.37
N VAL A 98 -7.16 -20.29 -5.16
CA VAL A 98 -5.99 -21.15 -5.39
C VAL A 98 -4.90 -20.40 -6.16
N GLU A 99 -5.24 -19.70 -7.23
CA GLU A 99 -4.31 -18.86 -7.99
C GLU A 99 -3.67 -17.78 -7.12
N ARG A 100 -4.44 -17.10 -6.28
CA ARG A 100 -3.91 -16.08 -5.36
C ARG A 100 -2.88 -16.67 -4.40
N LEU A 101 -3.15 -17.86 -3.85
CA LEU A 101 -2.19 -18.56 -2.99
C LEU A 101 -0.93 -18.91 -3.75
N ILE A 102 -1.05 -19.52 -4.94
CA ILE A 102 0.09 -19.92 -5.76
C ILE A 102 0.92 -18.69 -6.13
N PHE A 103 0.32 -17.67 -6.70
CA PHE A 103 1.04 -16.50 -7.17
C PHE A 103 1.70 -15.71 -6.04
N SER A 104 1.06 -15.60 -4.87
CA SER A 104 1.68 -14.93 -3.73
C SER A 104 2.93 -15.65 -3.19
N LYS A 105 2.94 -16.99 -3.24
CA LYS A 105 4.10 -17.78 -2.82
C LYS A 105 5.17 -17.88 -3.91
N LEU A 106 4.73 -17.91 -5.16
CA LEU A 106 5.64 -17.87 -6.31
C LEU A 106 6.37 -16.53 -6.40
N ASP A 107 5.71 -15.42 -6.07
CA ASP A 107 6.35 -14.11 -5.96
C ASP A 107 7.50 -14.11 -4.93
N VAL A 108 7.28 -14.69 -3.75
CA VAL A 108 8.34 -14.85 -2.74
C VAL A 108 9.48 -15.74 -3.27
N PHE A 109 9.15 -16.85 -3.91
CA PHE A 109 10.12 -17.77 -4.49
C PHE A 109 11.00 -17.08 -5.55
N LEU A 110 10.38 -16.36 -6.49
CA LEU A 110 11.10 -15.66 -7.57
C LEU A 110 11.92 -14.48 -7.04
N SER A 111 11.43 -13.79 -6.02
CA SER A 111 12.20 -12.73 -5.35
C SER A 111 13.48 -13.26 -4.70
N GLU A 112 13.41 -14.38 -3.99
CA GLU A 112 14.60 -15.02 -3.39
C GLU A 112 15.58 -15.53 -4.49
N ILE A 113 15.07 -16.13 -5.57
CA ILE A 113 15.88 -16.56 -6.73
C ILE A 113 16.65 -15.39 -7.31
N THR A 114 15.96 -14.27 -7.60
CA THR A 114 16.57 -13.10 -8.23
C THR A 114 17.54 -12.41 -7.28
N GLN A 115 17.17 -12.19 -6.02
CA GLN A 115 18.00 -11.53 -5.02
C GLN A 115 19.33 -12.25 -4.78
N HIS A 116 19.30 -13.60 -4.77
CA HIS A 116 20.48 -14.43 -4.50
C HIS A 116 21.13 -14.97 -5.76
N GLN A 117 20.65 -14.58 -6.94
CA GLN A 117 21.22 -15.01 -8.24
C GLN A 117 21.29 -16.52 -8.38
N PHE A 118 20.29 -17.26 -7.85
CA PHE A 118 20.24 -18.69 -8.00
C PHE A 118 19.92 -19.07 -9.46
N PRO A 119 20.55 -20.12 -10.01
CA PRO A 119 20.25 -20.57 -11.36
C PRO A 119 18.83 -21.10 -11.45
N LEU A 120 18.10 -20.58 -12.43
CA LEU A 120 16.71 -20.93 -12.73
C LEU A 120 16.61 -21.49 -14.14
N THR A 121 15.85 -22.55 -14.33
CA THR A 121 15.52 -23.13 -15.63
C THR A 121 14.01 -23.09 -15.87
N LEU A 122 13.62 -23.13 -17.14
CA LEU A 122 12.22 -23.22 -17.56
C LEU A 122 11.98 -24.56 -18.22
N ASP A 123 10.97 -25.31 -17.72
CA ASP A 123 10.50 -26.57 -18.28
C ASP A 123 11.62 -27.62 -18.50
N ALA A 124 12.56 -27.65 -17.56
CA ALA A 124 13.68 -28.60 -17.62
C ALA A 124 13.21 -30.01 -17.27
N GLU A 125 13.27 -30.90 -18.25
CA GLU A 125 12.98 -32.34 -18.10
C GLU A 125 14.23 -33.17 -17.89
N HIS A 126 14.04 -34.44 -17.55
CA HIS A 126 15.16 -35.41 -17.39
C HIS A 126 15.97 -35.50 -18.68
N LYS A 127 17.30 -35.39 -18.58
CA LYS A 127 18.31 -35.34 -19.67
C LYS A 127 18.35 -34.01 -20.45
N THR A 128 17.54 -33.00 -20.13
CA THR A 128 17.68 -31.69 -20.74
C THR A 128 19.03 -31.08 -20.39
N LEU A 129 19.67 -30.46 -21.36
CA LEU A 129 20.87 -29.68 -21.13
C LEU A 129 20.48 -28.38 -20.43
N ALA A 130 20.84 -28.21 -19.16
CA ALA A 130 20.35 -27.11 -18.33
C ALA A 130 20.65 -25.72 -18.94
N LYS A 131 21.74 -25.57 -19.67
CA LYS A 131 22.09 -24.30 -20.34
C LYS A 131 21.10 -23.86 -21.40
N ASP A 132 20.39 -24.79 -22.07
CA ASP A 132 19.49 -24.50 -23.17
C ASP A 132 18.13 -24.01 -22.68
N VAL A 133 17.84 -24.24 -21.40
CA VAL A 133 16.58 -23.87 -20.75
C VAL A 133 16.82 -22.93 -19.56
N LEU A 134 18.02 -22.34 -19.49
CA LEU A 134 18.38 -21.39 -18.43
C LEU A 134 17.59 -20.10 -18.58
N VAL A 135 17.03 -19.62 -17.48
CA VAL A 135 16.33 -18.35 -17.38
C VAL A 135 17.29 -17.29 -16.82
N HIS A 136 17.40 -16.21 -17.55
CA HIS A 136 18.11 -15.03 -17.08
C HIS A 136 17.18 -14.18 -16.21
N CYS A 137 17.48 -14.00 -14.93
CA CYS A 137 16.76 -13.11 -14.05
C CYS A 137 17.29 -11.68 -14.21
N SER A 138 16.46 -10.76 -14.67
CA SER A 138 16.84 -9.35 -14.79
C SER A 138 17.04 -8.72 -13.40
N GLU A 139 18.12 -7.96 -13.25
CA GLU A 139 18.38 -7.20 -12.01
C GLU A 139 17.52 -5.93 -11.95
N ALA A 140 17.12 -5.39 -13.09
CA ALA A 140 16.29 -4.20 -13.16
C ALA A 140 14.81 -4.54 -13.30
N ASP A 141 14.00 -3.91 -12.46
CA ASP A 141 12.55 -3.94 -12.60
C ASP A 141 12.12 -3.19 -13.88
N LEU A 142 11.12 -3.74 -14.57
CA LEU A 142 10.46 -3.02 -15.64
C LEU A 142 9.35 -2.13 -15.07
N LEU A 143 9.16 -0.99 -15.73
CA LEU A 143 8.08 -0.06 -15.43
C LEU A 143 7.00 -0.16 -16.50
N PRO A 144 5.71 -0.12 -16.12
CA PRO A 144 4.63 -0.01 -17.07
C PRO A 144 4.47 1.43 -17.55
N HIS A 145 4.44 1.62 -18.86
CA HIS A 145 4.11 2.87 -19.50
C HIS A 145 2.72 2.74 -20.11
N LEU A 146 1.79 3.51 -19.58
CA LEU A 146 0.39 3.49 -19.98
C LEU A 146 0.12 4.72 -20.86
N PHE A 147 -0.40 4.48 -22.04
CA PHE A 147 -0.83 5.53 -22.93
C PHE A 147 -2.34 5.47 -23.10
N PHE A 148 -3.01 6.60 -22.87
CA PHE A 148 -4.44 6.75 -23.08
C PHE A 148 -4.71 7.90 -24.06
N LYS A 149 -5.54 7.64 -25.05
CA LYS A 149 -6.02 8.64 -25.99
C LYS A 149 -7.55 8.67 -25.97
N LYS A 150 -8.13 9.78 -25.53
CA LYS A 150 -9.55 10.04 -25.65
C LYS A 150 -9.83 10.75 -26.98
N THR A 151 -10.72 10.18 -27.79
CA THR A 151 -11.22 10.81 -29.01
C THR A 151 -12.73 11.02 -28.85
N PRO A 152 -13.25 12.26 -28.94
CA PRO A 152 -14.68 12.56 -28.84
C PRO A 152 -15.49 11.65 -29.79
N GLY A 153 -16.54 11.02 -29.27
CA GLY A 153 -17.41 10.12 -30.03
C GLY A 153 -16.80 8.75 -30.41
N ALA A 154 -15.48 8.56 -30.31
CA ALA A 154 -14.82 7.29 -30.65
C ALA A 154 -14.41 6.46 -29.44
N GLY A 155 -14.41 7.04 -28.23
CA GLY A 155 -14.04 6.35 -27.01
C GLY A 155 -12.59 6.59 -26.59
N ILE A 156 -11.97 5.56 -25.94
CA ILE A 156 -10.63 5.66 -25.38
C ILE A 156 -9.76 4.56 -25.97
N GLU A 157 -8.66 4.94 -26.59
CA GLU A 157 -7.58 4.01 -26.92
C GLU A 157 -6.67 3.83 -25.72
N TYR A 158 -6.29 2.59 -25.46
CA TYR A 158 -5.42 2.23 -24.35
C TYR A 158 -4.28 1.34 -24.83
N ARG A 159 -3.04 1.71 -24.49
CA ARG A 159 -1.81 0.96 -24.79
C ARG A 159 -1.02 0.75 -23.52
N LEU A 160 -0.40 -0.40 -23.41
CA LEU A 160 0.54 -0.74 -22.35
C LEU A 160 1.87 -1.14 -22.97
N ARG A 161 2.92 -0.42 -22.62
CA ARG A 161 4.30 -0.74 -22.93
C ARG A 161 5.06 -1.08 -21.67
N LEU A 162 6.10 -1.88 -21.79
CA LEU A 162 7.00 -2.21 -20.70
C LEU A 162 8.40 -1.69 -21.02
N GLY A 163 9.14 -1.29 -20.01
CA GLY A 163 10.51 -0.81 -20.21
C GLY A 163 11.15 -0.20 -18.98
N THR A 164 12.21 0.53 -19.20
CA THR A 164 12.87 1.38 -18.21
C THR A 164 12.39 2.82 -18.35
N GLU A 165 12.89 3.73 -17.55
CA GLU A 165 12.54 5.16 -17.66
C GLU A 165 12.83 5.77 -19.04
N THR A 166 13.83 5.24 -19.75
CA THR A 166 14.33 5.80 -21.03
C THR A 166 13.99 4.95 -22.25
N LYS A 167 13.62 3.70 -22.09
CA LYS A 167 13.44 2.74 -23.17
C LYS A 167 12.26 1.82 -22.91
N HIS A 168 11.25 1.84 -23.75
CA HIS A 168 10.07 0.98 -23.64
C HIS A 168 9.71 0.36 -24.98
N TRP A 169 9.04 -0.79 -24.93
CA TRP A 169 8.67 -1.63 -26.04
C TRP A 169 7.23 -2.14 -25.93
N ASN A 170 6.63 -2.46 -27.07
CA ASN A 170 5.28 -3.01 -27.11
C ASN A 170 5.30 -4.48 -26.71
N ILE A 171 4.34 -4.90 -25.92
CA ILE A 171 4.23 -6.27 -25.43
C ILE A 171 4.01 -7.26 -26.58
N CYS A 172 3.22 -6.88 -27.60
CA CYS A 172 2.92 -7.75 -28.76
C CYS A 172 4.12 -8.04 -29.68
N ASP A 173 5.19 -7.25 -29.58
CA ASP A 173 6.40 -7.45 -30.39
C ASP A 173 7.37 -8.47 -29.75
N HIS A 174 7.01 -9.01 -28.59
CA HIS A 174 7.80 -9.91 -27.76
C HIS A 174 7.03 -11.17 -27.35
N ASP A 175 7.74 -12.22 -26.94
CA ASP A 175 7.11 -13.44 -26.39
C ASP A 175 6.88 -13.32 -24.88
N VAL A 176 6.05 -12.34 -24.50
CA VAL A 176 5.75 -12.05 -23.10
C VAL A 176 4.71 -12.99 -22.52
N ASN A 177 5.05 -13.67 -21.44
CA ASN A 177 4.19 -14.59 -20.72
C ASN A 177 4.12 -14.19 -19.23
N PRO A 178 2.95 -13.77 -18.70
CA PRO A 178 2.79 -13.50 -17.28
C PRO A 178 2.95 -14.78 -16.45
N VAL A 179 3.87 -14.75 -15.50
CA VAL A 179 4.16 -15.86 -14.55
C VAL A 179 3.30 -15.75 -13.32
N THR A 180 3.10 -14.52 -12.80
CA THR A 180 2.23 -14.27 -11.64
C THR A 180 1.16 -13.24 -11.96
N ASN A 181 0.10 -13.24 -11.15
CA ASN A 181 -0.95 -12.21 -11.17
C ASN A 181 -0.93 -11.37 -9.89
N THR A 182 0.25 -11.14 -9.35
CA THR A 182 0.53 -10.24 -8.22
C THR A 182 0.87 -8.83 -8.70
N ASP A 183 0.94 -7.87 -7.81
CA ASP A 183 1.57 -6.57 -8.01
C ASP A 183 2.66 -6.45 -6.94
N PRO A 184 3.94 -6.53 -7.33
CA PRO A 184 4.49 -6.60 -8.68
C PRO A 184 4.18 -7.92 -9.42
N ALA A 185 4.08 -7.83 -10.75
CA ALA A 185 3.95 -8.99 -11.62
C ALA A 185 5.34 -9.55 -12.00
N TRP A 186 5.42 -10.87 -12.16
CA TRP A 186 6.54 -11.51 -12.83
C TRP A 186 6.14 -11.91 -14.23
N ILE A 187 7.01 -11.60 -15.20
CA ILE A 187 6.80 -11.93 -16.61
C ILE A 187 8.04 -12.59 -17.20
N LEU A 188 7.84 -13.51 -18.12
CA LEU A 188 8.87 -14.06 -18.97
C LEU A 188 8.77 -13.40 -20.35
N ASP A 189 9.90 -12.93 -20.91
CA ASP A 189 10.07 -12.59 -22.31
C ASP A 189 11.11 -13.54 -22.89
N GLY A 190 10.65 -14.54 -23.61
CA GLY A 190 11.47 -15.67 -24.00
C GLY A 190 12.08 -16.38 -22.77
N HIS A 191 13.40 -16.30 -22.62
CA HIS A 191 14.15 -16.86 -21.50
C HIS A 191 14.58 -15.81 -20.46
N THR A 192 14.06 -14.59 -20.50
CA THR A 192 14.37 -13.57 -19.51
C THR A 192 13.18 -13.32 -18.58
N LEU A 193 13.42 -13.43 -17.29
CA LEU A 193 12.44 -13.16 -16.23
C LEU A 193 12.60 -11.72 -15.74
N TYR A 194 11.51 -10.98 -15.81
CA TYR A 194 11.42 -9.60 -15.32
C TYR A 194 10.41 -9.48 -14.20
N ARG A 195 10.67 -8.58 -13.28
CA ARG A 195 9.71 -8.07 -12.32
C ARG A 195 9.14 -6.75 -12.83
N VAL A 196 7.83 -6.58 -12.77
CA VAL A 196 7.12 -5.37 -13.22
C VAL A 196 6.31 -4.81 -12.07
N SER A 197 6.72 -3.67 -11.56
CA SER A 197 6.04 -2.99 -10.46
C SER A 197 4.87 -2.15 -10.95
N GLY A 198 3.79 -2.07 -10.15
CA GLY A 198 2.63 -1.20 -10.44
C GLY A 198 1.53 -1.81 -11.31
N ILE A 199 1.73 -3.02 -11.85
CA ILE A 199 0.70 -3.77 -12.59
C ILE A 199 0.69 -5.24 -12.16
N ASN A 200 -0.41 -5.92 -12.46
CA ASN A 200 -0.51 -7.37 -12.33
C ASN A 200 -0.50 -8.07 -13.70
N GLY A 201 -0.27 -9.38 -13.70
CA GLY A 201 -0.16 -10.17 -14.92
C GLY A 201 -1.42 -10.16 -15.81
N ASN A 202 -2.62 -9.95 -15.23
CA ASN A 202 -3.85 -9.86 -16.02
C ASN A 202 -3.91 -8.58 -16.86
N MET A 203 -3.22 -7.51 -16.45
CA MET A 203 -3.13 -6.28 -17.25
C MET A 203 -2.25 -6.47 -18.50
N VAL A 204 -1.29 -7.39 -18.44
CA VAL A 204 -0.38 -7.70 -19.56
C VAL A 204 -1.05 -8.57 -20.62
N LYS A 205 -1.88 -9.54 -20.20
CA LYS A 205 -2.48 -10.57 -21.07
C LYS A 205 -3.16 -10.04 -22.35
N PRO A 206 -4.00 -8.98 -22.32
CA PRO A 206 -4.67 -8.47 -23.51
C PRO A 206 -3.70 -7.93 -24.57
N PHE A 207 -2.53 -7.42 -24.15
CA PHE A 207 -1.54 -6.81 -25.03
C PHE A 207 -0.56 -7.80 -25.65
N ARG A 208 -0.67 -9.09 -25.35
CA ARG A 208 0.13 -10.13 -26.03
C ARG A 208 -0.24 -10.31 -27.51
N GLN A 209 -1.47 -9.94 -27.88
CA GLN A 209 -1.98 -10.10 -29.24
C GLN A 209 -2.38 -8.80 -29.91
N LYS A 210 -2.49 -7.70 -29.15
CA LYS A 210 -2.96 -6.40 -29.63
C LYS A 210 -2.13 -5.29 -29.02
N ASP A 211 -1.64 -4.38 -29.84
CA ASP A 211 -0.94 -3.18 -29.36
C ASP A 211 -1.90 -2.20 -28.66
N THR A 212 -3.15 -2.15 -29.11
CA THR A 212 -4.15 -1.17 -28.66
C THR A 212 -5.45 -1.84 -28.30
N ILE A 213 -6.07 -1.41 -27.21
CA ILE A 213 -7.42 -1.77 -26.82
C ILE A 213 -8.31 -0.54 -26.95
N LEU A 214 -9.42 -0.67 -27.66
CA LEU A 214 -10.43 0.37 -27.79
C LEU A 214 -11.54 0.15 -26.75
N ILE A 215 -11.82 1.15 -25.95
CA ILE A 215 -12.91 1.20 -24.99
C ILE A 215 -14.01 2.06 -25.59
N PRO A 216 -15.19 1.49 -25.83
CA PRO A 216 -16.28 2.20 -26.50
C PRO A 216 -16.80 3.36 -25.62
N PRO A 217 -17.40 4.40 -26.22
CA PRO A 217 -17.82 5.62 -25.53
C PRO A 217 -18.78 5.38 -24.35
N ASP A 218 -19.71 4.44 -24.50
CA ASP A 218 -20.68 4.07 -23.45
C ASP A 218 -20.04 3.54 -22.17
N LYS A 219 -18.83 2.98 -22.26
CA LYS A 219 -18.04 2.46 -21.14
C LYS A 219 -16.91 3.39 -20.70
N ALA A 220 -16.61 4.41 -21.48
CA ALA A 220 -15.47 5.31 -21.24
C ALA A 220 -15.48 5.93 -19.84
N ARG A 221 -16.66 6.44 -19.40
CA ARG A 221 -16.80 7.10 -18.08
C ARG A 221 -16.51 6.17 -16.89
N VAL A 222 -17.03 4.94 -16.96
CA VAL A 222 -16.79 3.92 -15.93
C VAL A 222 -15.31 3.51 -15.92
N TYR A 223 -14.73 3.38 -17.12
CA TYR A 223 -13.35 3.01 -17.30
C TYR A 223 -12.38 4.09 -16.75
N PHE A 224 -12.68 5.37 -16.99
CA PHE A 224 -11.93 6.48 -16.39
C PHE A 224 -11.90 6.38 -14.87
N ARG A 225 -13.06 6.26 -14.24
CA ARG A 225 -13.17 6.22 -12.77
C ARG A 225 -12.53 4.98 -12.14
N GLN A 226 -12.72 3.82 -12.75
CA GLN A 226 -12.31 2.56 -12.13
C GLN A 226 -10.90 2.12 -12.50
N PHE A 227 -10.44 2.44 -13.70
CA PHE A 227 -9.18 1.94 -14.23
C PHE A 227 -8.14 3.06 -14.44
N ILE A 228 -8.44 4.10 -15.23
CA ILE A 228 -7.45 5.14 -15.57
C ILE A 228 -6.97 5.86 -14.32
N ALA A 229 -7.86 6.26 -13.43
CA ALA A 229 -7.50 6.89 -12.17
C ALA A 229 -6.57 6.04 -11.29
N LYS A 230 -6.81 4.72 -11.24
CA LYS A 230 -5.94 3.80 -10.51
C LYS A 230 -4.58 3.64 -11.18
N SER A 231 -4.56 3.63 -12.50
CA SER A 231 -3.35 3.50 -13.31
C SER A 231 -2.45 4.72 -13.16
N ILE A 232 -3.02 5.94 -13.24
CA ILE A 232 -2.30 7.22 -13.05
C ILE A 232 -1.63 7.26 -11.67
N ARG A 233 -2.28 6.72 -10.66
CA ARG A 233 -1.73 6.67 -9.30
C ARG A 233 -0.51 5.77 -9.16
N ARG A 234 -0.42 4.68 -9.96
CA ARG A 234 0.56 3.60 -9.78
C ARG A 234 1.66 3.57 -10.84
N SER A 235 1.42 4.14 -11.99
CA SER A 235 2.25 3.97 -13.16
C SER A 235 2.51 5.30 -13.86
N HIS A 236 3.55 5.34 -14.68
CA HIS A 236 3.74 6.46 -15.61
C HIS A 236 2.63 6.44 -16.65
N VAL A 237 1.91 7.55 -16.80
CA VAL A 237 0.78 7.68 -17.73
C VAL A 237 1.01 8.84 -18.66
N GLU A 238 0.94 8.58 -19.97
CA GLU A 238 0.82 9.57 -21.02
C GLU A 238 -0.65 9.71 -21.43
N ALA A 239 -1.13 10.95 -21.50
CA ALA A 239 -2.53 11.24 -21.77
C ALA A 239 -2.67 12.15 -23.00
N GLU A 240 -3.58 11.78 -23.91
CA GLU A 240 -4.00 12.58 -25.05
C GLU A 240 -5.53 12.72 -25.04
N GLY A 241 -6.02 13.96 -25.19
CA GLY A 241 -7.46 14.26 -25.13
C GLY A 241 -8.05 14.34 -23.71
N PHE A 242 -7.20 14.37 -22.67
CA PHE A 242 -7.49 14.75 -21.29
C PHE A 242 -6.22 15.19 -20.59
N ARG A 243 -6.33 15.93 -19.47
CA ARG A 243 -5.18 16.40 -18.71
C ARG A 243 -4.97 15.60 -17.43
N VAL A 244 -3.70 15.42 -17.05
CA VAL A 244 -3.30 14.93 -15.74
C VAL A 244 -2.56 16.07 -15.05
N GLU A 245 -3.12 16.58 -13.96
CA GLU A 245 -2.54 17.62 -13.13
C GLU A 245 -1.99 17.02 -11.84
N LYS A 246 -0.74 17.35 -11.51
CA LYS A 246 -0.08 16.88 -10.31
C LYS A 246 -0.19 17.94 -9.21
N ALA A 247 -0.73 17.56 -8.05
CA ALA A 247 -0.81 18.40 -6.87
C ALA A 247 0.03 17.78 -5.74
N GLU A 248 1.01 18.54 -5.24
CA GLU A 248 1.93 18.10 -4.16
C GLU A 248 2.00 19.12 -3.02
N GLN A 249 1.21 20.19 -3.12
CA GLN A 249 1.25 21.25 -2.12
C GLN A 249 0.44 20.87 -0.89
N LEU A 250 1.12 20.78 0.27
CA LEU A 250 0.47 20.64 1.57
C LEU A 250 -0.26 21.95 1.90
N GLN A 251 -1.58 21.89 2.05
CA GLN A 251 -2.43 23.05 2.32
C GLN A 251 -2.56 23.30 3.82
N VAL A 252 -2.98 22.28 4.56
CA VAL A 252 -3.26 22.36 5.99
C VAL A 252 -2.73 21.11 6.69
N THR A 253 -2.22 21.28 7.91
CA THR A 253 -1.97 20.16 8.82
C THR A 253 -2.97 20.23 9.96
N ARG A 254 -3.93 19.29 9.99
CA ARG A 254 -4.85 19.16 11.10
C ARG A 254 -4.21 18.36 12.23
N LEU A 255 -4.41 18.82 13.46
CA LEU A 255 -4.09 18.07 14.68
C LEU A 255 -5.39 17.62 15.32
N GLU A 256 -5.75 16.38 15.12
CA GLU A 256 -6.93 15.76 15.72
C GLU A 256 -6.60 15.28 17.12
N VAL A 257 -7.38 15.73 18.12
CA VAL A 257 -7.29 15.23 19.49
C VAL A 257 -8.10 13.93 19.58
N ILE A 258 -7.43 12.82 19.80
CA ILE A 258 -8.06 11.49 19.82
C ILE A 258 -7.80 10.76 21.14
N GLU A 259 -8.73 9.91 21.55
CA GLU A 259 -8.56 9.00 22.67
C GLU A 259 -8.08 7.63 22.21
N ASN A 260 -6.99 7.14 22.79
CA ASN A 260 -6.63 5.73 22.69
C ASN A 260 -7.33 4.98 23.84
N VAL A 261 -8.47 4.39 23.55
CA VAL A 261 -9.34 3.71 24.52
C VAL A 261 -8.63 2.52 25.21
N LEU A 262 -7.75 1.82 24.50
CA LEU A 262 -7.03 0.67 25.01
C LEU A 262 -5.99 1.07 26.08
N GLU A 263 -5.28 2.16 25.82
CA GLU A 263 -4.24 2.68 26.71
C GLU A 263 -4.77 3.77 27.64
N LYS A 264 -6.05 4.15 27.53
CA LYS A 264 -6.72 5.20 28.31
C LYS A 264 -5.97 6.52 28.32
N ARG A 265 -5.38 6.91 27.17
CA ARG A 265 -4.62 8.15 27.03
C ARG A 265 -5.09 8.98 25.83
N TRP A 266 -4.85 10.28 25.89
CA TRP A 266 -5.18 11.22 24.85
C TRP A 266 -3.95 11.59 24.03
N LEU A 267 -4.13 11.70 22.71
CA LEU A 267 -3.04 11.84 21.74
C LEU A 267 -3.43 12.86 20.67
N LEU A 268 -2.42 13.42 20.03
CA LEU A 268 -2.55 14.23 18.83
C LEU A 268 -2.22 13.39 17.60
N LYS A 269 -3.13 13.38 16.65
CA LYS A 269 -2.99 12.70 15.36
C LYS A 269 -2.84 13.75 14.26
N PRO A 270 -1.65 13.87 13.63
CA PRO A 270 -1.48 14.70 12.46
C PRO A 270 -2.19 14.11 11.25
N VAL A 271 -2.94 14.95 10.56
CA VAL A 271 -3.58 14.66 9.27
C VAL A 271 -3.19 15.78 8.30
N PHE A 272 -2.59 15.38 7.20
CA PHE A 272 -2.11 16.28 6.16
C PHE A 272 -3.13 16.43 5.06
N GLU A 273 -3.56 17.65 4.81
CA GLU A 273 -4.60 17.97 3.84
C GLU A 273 -3.97 18.58 2.59
N TYR A 274 -4.25 17.95 1.48
CA TYR A 274 -3.86 18.36 0.13
C TYR A 274 -5.13 18.69 -0.65
N GLU A 275 -4.99 19.24 -1.85
CA GLU A 275 -6.14 19.58 -2.69
C GLU A 275 -7.01 18.36 -3.01
N GLY A 276 -8.11 18.18 -2.26
CA GLY A 276 -9.07 17.09 -2.44
C GLY A 276 -8.64 15.72 -1.86
N ALA A 277 -7.60 15.66 -1.04
CA ALA A 277 -7.20 14.42 -0.35
C ALA A 277 -6.59 14.68 1.04
N GLU A 278 -6.76 13.71 1.91
CA GLU A 278 -6.20 13.71 3.26
C GLU A 278 -5.35 12.45 3.46
N PHE A 279 -4.24 12.63 4.19
CA PHE A 279 -3.35 11.54 4.56
C PHE A 279 -2.99 11.62 6.05
N ALA A 280 -3.19 10.53 6.78
CA ALA A 280 -2.71 10.43 8.14
C ALA A 280 -1.20 10.14 8.16
N LEU A 281 -0.50 10.62 9.19
CA LEU A 281 0.89 10.24 9.40
C LEU A 281 0.99 8.71 9.56
N GLY A 282 1.96 8.08 8.88
CA GLY A 282 2.15 6.62 8.89
C GLY A 282 1.24 5.85 7.92
N GLU A 283 0.31 6.51 7.23
CA GLU A 283 -0.47 5.87 6.18
C GLU A 283 0.44 5.43 5.02
N ARG A 284 0.24 4.19 4.54
CA ARG A 284 1.04 3.65 3.42
C ARG A 284 0.68 4.23 2.06
N ARG A 285 -0.51 4.80 1.96
CA ARG A 285 -0.98 5.45 0.73
C ARG A 285 -0.22 6.77 0.56
N ASP A 286 0.52 6.89 -0.53
CA ASP A 286 1.32 8.08 -0.89
C ASP A 286 0.69 8.94 -1.98
N ARG A 287 -0.32 8.43 -2.67
CA ARG A 287 -0.98 9.09 -3.80
C ARG A 287 -2.48 8.82 -3.83
N VAL A 288 -3.24 9.80 -4.27
CA VAL A 288 -4.68 9.68 -4.54
C VAL A 288 -4.96 10.34 -5.90
N THR A 289 -5.94 9.82 -6.62
CA THR A 289 -6.46 10.47 -7.82
C THR A 289 -7.88 10.96 -7.55
N SER A 290 -8.11 12.22 -7.86
CA SER A 290 -9.42 12.82 -8.00
C SER A 290 -9.66 13.16 -9.46
N MET A 291 -10.90 13.23 -9.92
CA MET A 291 -11.18 13.58 -11.29
C MET A 291 -12.48 14.35 -11.41
N ASP A 292 -12.46 15.32 -12.30
CA ASP A 292 -13.64 15.97 -12.80
C ASP A 292 -13.99 15.37 -14.17
N VAL A 293 -15.09 14.62 -14.22
CA VAL A 293 -15.62 14.01 -15.45
C VAL A 293 -16.92 14.71 -15.78
N PRO A 294 -16.88 15.70 -16.70
CA PRO A 294 -18.05 16.45 -17.10
C PRO A 294 -19.14 15.53 -17.70
N GLU A 295 -20.38 15.99 -17.68
CA GLU A 295 -21.48 15.25 -18.29
C GLU A 295 -21.43 15.29 -19.83
N ASN A 296 -20.88 16.36 -20.38
CA ASN A 296 -20.68 16.55 -21.80
C ASN A 296 -19.40 15.86 -22.26
N ASP A 297 -19.47 14.99 -23.27
CA ASP A 297 -18.33 14.24 -23.83
C ASP A 297 -17.29 15.13 -24.52
N GLU A 298 -17.70 16.36 -24.94
CA GLU A 298 -16.82 17.34 -25.56
C GLU A 298 -15.96 18.13 -24.53
N ALA A 299 -16.37 18.13 -23.27
CA ALA A 299 -15.64 18.85 -22.25
C ALA A 299 -14.36 18.10 -21.84
N GLU A 300 -13.33 18.87 -21.51
CA GLU A 300 -12.04 18.34 -21.08
C GLU A 300 -12.16 17.58 -19.76
N ILE A 301 -11.61 16.37 -19.71
CA ILE A 301 -11.49 15.61 -18.46
C ILE A 301 -10.18 16.03 -17.81
N ILE A 302 -10.24 16.40 -16.53
CA ILE A 302 -9.05 16.68 -15.72
C ILE A 302 -8.93 15.60 -14.64
N VAL A 303 -7.77 14.96 -14.59
CA VAL A 303 -7.43 13.98 -13.56
C VAL A 303 -6.36 14.59 -12.67
N TYR A 304 -6.70 14.81 -11.40
CA TYR A 304 -5.74 15.30 -10.40
C TYR A 304 -5.02 14.13 -9.76
N LEU A 305 -3.70 14.08 -9.91
CA LEU A 305 -2.82 13.16 -9.18
C LEU A 305 -2.28 13.88 -7.96
N ILE A 306 -2.86 13.61 -6.82
CA ILE A 306 -2.49 14.21 -5.55
C ILE A 306 -1.43 13.33 -4.89
N CYS A 307 -0.23 13.87 -4.73
CA CYS A 307 0.90 13.17 -4.13
C CYS A 307 1.25 13.79 -2.78
N ARG A 308 1.64 12.95 -1.82
CA ARG A 308 2.21 13.43 -0.56
C ARG A 308 3.54 14.12 -0.80
N ASN A 309 3.85 15.09 0.04
CA ASN A 309 5.16 15.73 0.12
C ASN A 309 5.83 15.36 1.45
N PRO A 310 6.65 14.28 1.49
CA PRO A 310 7.26 13.80 2.71
C PRO A 310 8.12 14.85 3.42
N SER A 311 8.79 15.72 2.67
CA SER A 311 9.64 16.77 3.25
C SER A 311 8.83 17.81 4.01
N ALA A 312 7.69 18.26 3.44
CA ALA A 312 6.79 19.20 4.11
C ALA A 312 6.12 18.57 5.35
N GLU A 313 5.76 17.28 5.26
CA GLU A 313 5.19 16.55 6.40
C GLU A 313 6.21 16.33 7.54
N GLN A 314 7.48 16.05 7.20
CA GLN A 314 8.57 15.94 8.16
C GLN A 314 8.87 17.27 8.86
N GLU A 315 8.81 18.39 8.13
CA GLU A 315 8.94 19.72 8.72
C GLU A 315 7.85 19.95 9.78
N LYS A 316 6.57 19.65 9.44
CA LYS A 316 5.46 19.78 10.38
C LYS A 316 5.64 18.88 11.61
N THR A 317 5.98 17.60 11.43
CA THR A 317 6.21 16.70 12.56
C THR A 317 7.44 17.10 13.36
N GLY A 318 8.47 17.70 12.75
CA GLY A 318 9.62 18.29 13.41
C GLY A 318 9.21 19.38 14.41
N ILE A 319 8.33 20.29 14.00
CA ILE A 319 7.79 21.35 14.88
C ILE A 319 7.12 20.74 16.13
N LEU A 320 6.35 19.66 15.97
CA LEU A 320 5.70 18.99 17.11
C LEU A 320 6.74 18.42 18.11
N ARG A 321 7.82 17.83 17.61
CA ARG A 321 8.93 17.34 18.46
C ARG A 321 9.68 18.47 19.14
N ASP A 322 9.92 19.58 18.44
CA ASP A 322 10.58 20.78 18.98
C ASP A 322 9.73 21.47 20.07
N LEU A 323 8.41 21.29 20.03
CA LEU A 323 7.48 21.71 21.07
C LEU A 323 7.40 20.73 22.26
N GLY A 324 8.25 19.70 22.28
CA GLY A 324 8.42 18.76 23.39
C GLY A 324 7.45 17.57 23.35
N LEU A 325 6.79 17.30 22.20
CA LEU A 325 5.94 16.12 22.08
C LEU A 325 6.76 14.85 21.78
N ILE A 326 6.36 13.76 22.38
CA ILE A 326 6.89 12.41 22.15
C ILE A 326 6.06 11.74 21.07
N GLU A 327 6.72 11.24 20.03
CA GLU A 327 6.08 10.46 18.96
C GLU A 327 6.08 8.97 19.32
N SER A 328 4.93 8.33 19.19
CA SER A 328 4.76 6.88 19.30
C SER A 328 3.69 6.42 18.33
N ASN A 329 4.02 5.46 17.46
CA ASN A 329 3.11 4.91 16.45
C ASN A 329 2.42 6.01 15.60
N TYR A 330 3.18 7.00 15.15
CA TYR A 330 2.70 8.13 14.34
C TYR A 330 1.72 9.06 15.06
N LEU A 331 1.62 8.99 16.38
CA LEU A 331 0.82 9.84 17.24
C LEU A 331 1.73 10.59 18.21
N PHE A 332 1.27 11.74 18.69
CA PHE A 332 2.06 12.64 19.52
C PHE A 332 1.40 12.90 20.87
N ALA A 333 2.19 13.01 21.94
CA ALA A 333 1.73 13.35 23.27
C ALA A 333 2.82 14.06 24.08
N PRO A 334 2.47 14.89 25.07
CA PRO A 334 3.44 15.50 25.99
C PRO A 334 4.20 14.48 26.86
N ASN A 335 3.57 13.35 27.19
CA ASN A 335 4.16 12.26 27.98
C ASN A 335 3.53 10.92 27.62
N THR A 336 3.96 9.84 28.27
CA THR A 336 3.49 8.47 27.99
C THR A 336 2.09 8.15 28.55
N GLU A 337 1.59 8.94 29.50
CA GLU A 337 0.31 8.73 30.20
C GLU A 337 -0.55 10.00 30.16
N THR A 338 -0.61 10.65 28.99
CA THR A 338 -1.27 11.95 28.86
C THR A 338 -2.78 11.87 29.06
N ARG A 339 -3.30 12.58 30.04
CA ARG A 339 -4.73 12.80 30.27
C ARG A 339 -5.24 13.94 29.39
N LEU A 340 -6.57 13.99 29.19
CA LEU A 340 -7.20 15.02 28.37
C LEU A 340 -6.88 16.45 28.87
N ASP A 341 -6.99 16.69 30.15
CA ASP A 341 -6.73 17.99 30.75
C ASP A 341 -5.25 18.45 30.58
N GLU A 342 -4.32 17.54 30.63
CA GLU A 342 -2.89 17.79 30.37
C GLU A 342 -2.65 18.12 28.90
N LEU A 343 -3.27 17.38 27.99
CA LEU A 343 -3.16 17.61 26.56
C LEU A 343 -3.78 18.96 26.16
N LEU A 344 -4.98 19.26 26.68
CA LEU A 344 -5.64 20.55 26.43
C LEU A 344 -4.82 21.73 26.97
N ARG A 345 -4.19 21.58 28.14
CA ARG A 345 -3.28 22.58 28.71
C ARG A 345 -2.07 22.79 27.82
N TRP A 346 -1.47 21.69 27.34
CA TRP A 346 -0.34 21.77 26.41
C TRP A 346 -0.74 22.49 25.10
N ILE A 347 -1.92 22.16 24.55
CA ILE A 347 -2.48 22.83 23.36
C ILE A 347 -2.65 24.33 23.63
N ALA A 348 -3.25 24.71 24.74
CA ALA A 348 -3.49 26.10 25.08
C ALA A 348 -2.17 26.91 25.16
N LEU A 349 -1.13 26.34 25.76
CA LEU A 349 0.17 26.97 25.88
C LEU A 349 0.91 27.14 24.53
N ASN A 350 0.70 26.22 23.61
CA ASN A 350 1.41 26.19 22.33
C ASN A 350 0.55 26.64 21.14
N ARG A 351 -0.71 26.99 21.36
CA ARG A 351 -1.71 27.31 20.32
C ARG A 351 -1.22 28.33 19.31
N VAL A 352 -0.73 29.47 19.79
CA VAL A 352 -0.26 30.58 18.94
C VAL A 352 0.87 30.12 18.01
N ARG A 353 1.80 29.30 18.54
CA ARG A 353 2.91 28.76 17.75
C ARG A 353 2.45 27.73 16.73
N LEU A 354 1.51 26.86 17.12
CA LEU A 354 0.93 25.87 16.24
C LEU A 354 0.17 26.52 15.07
N GLU A 355 -0.71 27.48 15.38
CA GLU A 355 -1.49 28.21 14.36
C GLU A 355 -0.56 29.02 13.43
N ALA A 356 0.45 29.71 13.98
CA ALA A 356 1.46 30.40 13.18
C ALA A 356 2.28 29.46 12.29
N SER A 357 2.43 28.20 12.67
CA SER A 357 3.10 27.16 11.88
C SER A 357 2.15 26.43 10.92
N GLY A 358 0.90 26.89 10.76
CA GLY A 358 -0.09 26.34 9.81
C GLY A 358 -0.78 25.07 10.28
N PHE A 359 -0.87 24.84 11.60
CA PHE A 359 -1.69 23.77 12.15
C PHE A 359 -3.10 24.24 12.44
N LEU A 360 -4.08 23.41 12.09
CA LEU A 360 -5.46 23.53 12.48
C LEU A 360 -5.77 22.51 13.59
N ILE A 361 -6.09 22.97 14.78
CA ILE A 361 -6.38 22.11 15.91
C ILE A 361 -7.85 21.72 15.90
N ILE A 362 -8.14 20.44 15.82
CA ILE A 362 -9.49 19.89 15.86
C ILE A 362 -9.82 19.45 17.26
N ALA A 363 -10.82 20.10 17.84
CA ALA A 363 -11.29 19.84 19.19
C ALA A 363 -11.86 18.41 19.35
N PRO A 364 -11.59 17.73 20.48
CA PRO A 364 -12.12 16.39 20.73
C PRO A 364 -13.63 16.45 21.01
N GLN A 365 -14.31 15.35 20.72
CA GLN A 365 -15.68 15.11 21.15
C GLN A 365 -15.68 14.13 22.32
N VAL A 366 -16.40 14.49 23.40
CA VAL A 366 -16.63 13.63 24.54
C VAL A 366 -18.15 13.52 24.75
N GLU A 367 -18.68 12.31 24.77
CA GLU A 367 -20.12 12.03 24.88
C GLU A 367 -20.98 12.81 23.86
N GLY A 368 -20.46 12.96 22.64
CA GLY A 368 -21.15 13.68 21.55
C GLY A 368 -21.11 15.20 21.65
N LYS A 369 -20.38 15.76 22.61
CA LYS A 369 -20.18 17.20 22.78
C LYS A 369 -18.77 17.60 22.42
N THR A 370 -18.61 18.71 21.68
CA THR A 370 -17.29 19.24 21.33
C THR A 370 -16.69 19.99 22.51
N ILE A 371 -15.46 19.69 22.89
CA ILE A 371 -14.77 20.40 23.96
C ILE A 371 -14.22 21.71 23.44
N SER A 372 -14.57 22.84 24.11
CA SER A 372 -14.00 24.14 23.77
C SER A 372 -12.50 24.17 24.10
N LEU A 373 -11.69 24.60 23.12
CA LEU A 373 -10.24 24.85 23.29
C LEU A 373 -9.93 26.28 23.74
N LEU A 374 -10.97 27.05 24.08
CA LEU A 374 -10.82 28.42 24.55
C LEU A 374 -10.36 28.45 26.00
N THR A 375 -9.40 29.33 26.30
CA THR A 375 -8.99 29.59 27.67
C THR A 375 -9.99 30.56 28.36
N GLY A 376 -10.37 30.21 29.59
CA GLY A 376 -11.21 31.07 30.39
C GLY A 376 -10.37 32.11 31.15
N GLU A 377 -10.80 33.36 31.11
CA GLU A 377 -10.28 34.44 31.95
C GLU A 377 -11.25 34.72 33.12
N LEU A 378 -10.71 34.71 34.33
CA LEU A 378 -11.47 35.06 35.52
C LEU A 378 -11.22 36.54 35.84
N LYS A 379 -12.30 37.38 35.72
CA LYS A 379 -12.27 38.77 36.12
C LYS A 379 -12.97 38.92 37.48
N LEU A 380 -12.19 39.37 38.49
CA LEU A 380 -12.71 39.63 39.83
C LEU A 380 -12.93 41.11 40.01
N GLN A 381 -14.14 41.49 40.46
CA GLN A 381 -14.46 42.83 40.86
C GLN A 381 -14.84 42.80 42.36
N SER A 382 -14.22 43.62 43.16
CA SER A 382 -14.57 43.80 44.58
C SER A 382 -15.31 45.10 44.78
N GLN A 383 -16.49 45.02 45.39
CA GLN A 383 -17.20 46.21 45.87
C GLN A 383 -17.17 46.19 47.42
N ALA A 384 -16.77 47.29 48.02
CA ALA A 384 -16.79 47.48 49.49
C ALA A 384 -18.12 48.15 49.88
N GLU A 385 -18.95 47.46 50.66
CA GLU A 385 -20.11 48.04 51.29
C GLU A 385 -19.97 47.88 52.81
N GLY A 386 -19.57 48.94 53.48
CA GLY A 386 -19.34 48.91 54.92
C GLY A 386 -18.17 48.01 55.36
N ASP A 387 -18.43 47.12 56.33
CA ASP A 387 -17.41 46.18 56.86
C ASP A 387 -17.32 44.87 56.07
N TRP A 388 -18.01 44.76 54.91
CA TRP A 388 -18.05 43.55 54.10
C TRP A 388 -17.56 43.83 52.67
N PHE A 389 -16.86 42.85 52.11
CA PHE A 389 -16.42 42.88 50.72
C PHE A 389 -17.23 41.85 49.90
N ASP A 390 -18.01 42.38 48.97
CA ASP A 390 -18.63 41.51 47.96
C ASP A 390 -17.65 41.31 46.78
N VAL A 391 -17.35 40.06 46.47
CA VAL A 391 -16.47 39.72 45.35
C VAL A 391 -17.31 39.11 44.24
N HIS A 392 -17.44 39.86 43.17
CA HIS A 392 -18.11 39.38 41.96
C HIS A 392 -17.07 38.84 40.96
N GLY A 393 -17.15 37.55 40.70
CA GLY A 393 -16.35 36.90 39.68
C GLY A 393 -17.10 36.69 38.38
N GLN A 394 -16.53 37.13 37.27
CA GLN A 394 -17.01 36.79 35.92
C GLN A 394 -15.99 35.98 35.20
N VAL A 395 -16.44 34.93 34.51
CA VAL A 395 -15.62 34.10 33.62
C VAL A 395 -15.93 34.47 32.20
N GLN A 396 -14.90 34.81 31.45
CA GLN A 396 -14.99 35.07 30.03
C GLN A 396 -14.31 33.94 29.27
N MET A 397 -15.04 33.24 28.38
CA MET A 397 -14.54 32.22 27.48
C MET A 397 -14.93 32.55 26.05
N GLY A 398 -13.99 33.09 25.27
CA GLY A 398 -14.27 33.60 23.93
C GLY A 398 -15.38 34.66 23.92
N ALA A 399 -16.47 34.38 23.22
CA ALA A 399 -17.66 35.27 23.17
C ALA A 399 -18.61 35.14 24.39
N HIS A 400 -18.41 34.14 25.24
CA HIS A 400 -19.29 33.86 26.36
C HIS A 400 -18.77 34.48 27.65
N THR A 401 -19.64 35.19 28.34
CA THR A 401 -19.37 35.74 29.69
C THR A 401 -20.47 35.27 30.65
N PHE A 402 -20.06 34.67 31.77
CA PHE A 402 -20.99 34.19 32.78
C PHE A 402 -20.43 34.34 34.19
N PRO A 403 -21.30 34.43 35.23
CA PRO A 403 -20.87 34.55 36.62
C PRO A 403 -20.07 33.31 37.07
N PHE A 404 -18.99 33.54 37.81
CA PHE A 404 -18.17 32.46 38.40
C PHE A 404 -18.99 31.49 39.26
N GLN A 405 -20.04 31.99 39.89
CA GLN A 405 -20.97 31.19 40.69
C GLN A 405 -21.54 29.98 39.95
N ARG A 406 -21.70 30.07 38.61
CA ARG A 406 -22.17 28.93 37.79
C ARG A 406 -21.16 27.77 37.75
N LEU A 407 -19.88 28.00 37.97
CA LEU A 407 -18.85 26.95 38.03
C LEU A 407 -18.78 26.29 39.41
N LEU A 408 -19.25 26.94 40.49
CA LEU A 408 -19.10 26.40 41.85
C LEU A 408 -19.68 24.98 42.06
N PRO A 409 -20.87 24.62 41.50
CA PRO A 409 -21.38 23.26 41.63
C PRO A 409 -20.47 22.20 40.95
N HIS A 410 -19.86 22.55 39.80
CA HIS A 410 -18.93 21.66 39.07
C HIS A 410 -17.63 21.52 39.87
N LEU A 411 -17.06 22.62 40.38
CA LEU A 411 -15.86 22.60 41.21
C LEU A 411 -16.04 21.77 42.49
N ARG A 412 -17.22 21.90 43.16
CA ARG A 412 -17.52 21.14 44.38
C ARG A 412 -17.70 19.63 44.13
N ARG A 413 -18.16 19.25 42.93
CA ARG A 413 -18.35 17.84 42.52
C ARG A 413 -17.12 17.24 41.87
N HIS A 414 -16.05 18.03 41.70
CA HIS A 414 -14.89 17.66 40.89
C HIS A 414 -15.28 17.26 39.46
N ASP A 415 -16.34 17.86 38.92
CA ASP A 415 -16.77 17.66 37.54
C ASP A 415 -15.89 18.51 36.61
N PRO A 416 -15.08 17.90 35.74
CA PRO A 416 -14.14 18.65 34.90
C PRO A 416 -14.82 19.37 33.72
N TYR A 417 -16.13 19.11 33.50
CA TYR A 417 -16.83 19.65 32.35
C TYR A 417 -17.89 20.65 32.73
N PHE A 418 -17.96 21.75 32.01
CA PHE A 418 -18.99 22.79 32.11
C PHE A 418 -19.59 23.00 30.73
N LEU A 419 -20.91 22.92 30.61
CA LEU A 419 -21.64 23.14 29.37
C LEU A 419 -21.76 24.63 29.09
N LEU A 420 -21.14 25.09 27.98
CA LEU A 420 -21.31 26.47 27.50
C LEU A 420 -22.71 26.69 26.92
N PRO A 421 -23.17 27.95 26.83
CA PRO A 421 -24.53 28.27 26.32
C PRO A 421 -24.80 27.81 24.88
N ASP A 422 -23.76 27.61 24.09
CA ASP A 422 -23.78 27.11 22.72
C ASP A 422 -23.64 25.58 22.60
N GLY A 423 -23.54 24.89 23.72
CA GLY A 423 -23.47 23.44 23.78
C GLY A 423 -22.10 22.80 23.69
#